data_3a97e4cc79c30a4aa0c38a798a67433f
#
_entry.id   3a97e4cc79c30a4aa0c38a798a67433f
#
_cell.length_a   1.000
_cell.length_b   1.000
_cell.length_c   1.000
_cell.angle_alpha   90.00
_cell.angle_beta   90.00
_cell.angle_gamma   90.00
#
_symmetry.space_group_name_H-M   'P 1'
#
loop_
_entity.id
_entity.type
_entity.pdbx_description
1 polymer ?
#
loop_
_entity_poly.entity_id
_entity_poly.type
_entity_poly.pdbx_seq_one_letter_code
_entity_poly.pdbx_strand_id
1 'polypeptide(L)'
;MPRGEIRDYPKYAVRSFVFDVARKAVSMDMLKDVAKNMAWYKMNDLQVHLNDNLIFLEDYYDEDDPDPTDAFAAYSGYRLESDVAKDGTSIASADYHYTKEEFGSFIQECRKMGMNIVPEIDVPAHAMAITGIFREYAVNGWTPNNSRRSLVDHLDVTRPEVVAFIKTIFDEYIEDRTFDENTVIHVGADEFMADATAYREFMNEILCHIKQTNPVRLWGGLTRIVDNKTEILPEAVKGSQINLWSKDWADG
;
A
#
# COMPACT_ATOMS: atom_id res chain seq x y z
N MET A 1 8.01 22.73 -37.95
CA MET A 1 8.87 22.29 -36.85
C MET A 1 10.13 23.14 -36.89
N PRO A 2 10.65 23.63 -35.75
CA PRO A 2 11.92 24.31 -35.70
C PRO A 2 13.04 23.41 -36.20
N ARG A 3 13.99 23.95 -36.96
CA ARG A 3 15.19 23.20 -37.37
C ARG A 3 16.32 23.51 -36.40
N GLY A 4 16.91 22.46 -35.82
CA GLY A 4 18.03 22.61 -34.88
C GLY A 4 18.34 21.29 -34.18
N GLU A 5 19.46 21.22 -33.46
CA GLU A 5 19.78 20.13 -32.53
C GLU A 5 19.01 20.37 -31.23
N ILE A 6 18.26 19.36 -30.81
CA ILE A 6 17.57 19.38 -29.52
C ILE A 6 18.19 18.27 -28.68
N ARG A 7 18.74 18.62 -27.51
CA ARG A 7 19.16 17.66 -26.47
C ARG A 7 18.16 17.73 -25.34
N ASP A 8 17.45 16.65 -25.12
CA ASP A 8 16.46 16.53 -24.07
C ASP A 8 16.69 15.23 -23.29
N TYR A 9 16.88 15.34 -21.97
CA TYR A 9 17.07 14.22 -21.08
C TYR A 9 16.45 14.53 -19.70
N PRO A 10 15.92 13.54 -19.00
CA PRO A 10 15.34 13.77 -17.68
C PRO A 10 16.41 14.08 -16.64
N LYS A 11 16.17 15.10 -15.82
CA LYS A 11 17.04 15.41 -14.67
C LYS A 11 16.91 14.37 -13.56
N TYR A 12 15.72 13.80 -13.42
CA TYR A 12 15.39 12.80 -12.41
C TYR A 12 15.03 11.48 -13.07
N ALA A 13 15.55 10.38 -12.54
CA ALA A 13 15.28 9.04 -13.05
C ALA A 13 13.81 8.64 -12.84
N VAL A 14 13.25 8.93 -11.67
CA VAL A 14 11.84 8.71 -11.34
C VAL A 14 11.10 10.04 -11.37
N ARG A 15 9.98 10.07 -12.11
CA ARG A 15 9.06 11.20 -12.22
C ARG A 15 7.66 10.65 -12.02
N SER A 16 7.29 10.54 -10.75
CA SER A 16 6.14 9.78 -10.29
C SER A 16 4.94 10.66 -9.98
N PHE A 17 3.78 10.03 -10.06
CA PHE A 17 2.53 10.50 -9.47
C PHE A 17 1.91 9.38 -8.66
N VAL A 18 1.37 9.70 -7.48
CA VAL A 18 0.62 8.77 -6.65
C VAL A 18 -0.86 9.04 -6.83
N PHE A 19 -1.63 8.01 -7.14
CA PHE A 19 -3.06 8.13 -7.38
C PHE A 19 -3.83 7.19 -6.44
N ASP A 20 -4.56 7.81 -5.52
CA ASP A 20 -5.45 7.10 -4.60
C ASP A 20 -6.74 6.71 -5.32
N VAL A 21 -6.90 5.42 -5.53
CA VAL A 21 -8.11 4.81 -6.08
C VAL A 21 -8.90 4.06 -5.01
N ALA A 22 -8.31 3.90 -3.83
CA ALA A 22 -8.90 3.18 -2.71
C ALA A 22 -10.07 3.95 -2.09
N ARG A 23 -9.82 5.18 -1.66
CA ARG A 23 -10.83 6.03 -1.01
C ARG A 23 -11.95 6.45 -1.96
N LYS A 24 -11.65 6.49 -3.25
CA LYS A 24 -12.64 6.75 -4.29
C LYS A 24 -12.39 5.88 -5.51
N ALA A 25 -13.37 5.07 -5.87
CA ALA A 25 -13.29 4.23 -7.06
C ALA A 25 -13.03 5.05 -8.33
N VAL A 26 -12.06 4.59 -9.11
CA VAL A 26 -11.65 5.19 -10.39
C VAL A 26 -11.68 4.10 -11.45
N SER A 27 -12.31 4.36 -12.61
CA SER A 27 -12.38 3.37 -13.67
C SER A 27 -11.02 3.09 -14.30
N MET A 28 -10.84 1.91 -14.87
CA MET A 28 -9.63 1.55 -15.61
C MET A 28 -9.38 2.49 -16.79
N ASP A 29 -10.43 2.94 -17.48
CA ASP A 29 -10.30 3.91 -18.56
C ASP A 29 -9.69 5.23 -18.07
N MET A 30 -10.13 5.72 -16.91
CA MET A 30 -9.56 6.91 -16.30
C MET A 30 -8.09 6.72 -15.91
N LEU A 31 -7.72 5.56 -15.34
CA LEU A 31 -6.32 5.23 -15.03
C LEU A 31 -5.46 5.23 -16.31
N LYS A 32 -5.96 4.63 -17.38
CA LYS A 32 -5.30 4.61 -18.69
C LYS A 32 -5.11 6.02 -19.25
N ASP A 33 -6.09 6.88 -19.10
CA ASP A 33 -5.98 8.27 -19.55
C ASP A 33 -5.00 9.09 -18.70
N VAL A 34 -4.98 8.88 -17.39
CA VAL A 34 -3.96 9.45 -16.49
C VAL A 34 -2.56 9.02 -16.94
N ALA A 35 -2.33 7.72 -17.14
CA ALA A 35 -1.03 7.19 -17.56
C ALA A 35 -0.59 7.75 -18.92
N LYS A 36 -1.50 7.87 -19.91
CA LYS A 36 -1.20 8.48 -21.21
C LYS A 36 -0.81 9.96 -21.07
N ASN A 37 -1.54 10.71 -20.26
CA ASN A 37 -1.22 12.12 -19.99
C ASN A 37 0.14 12.25 -19.31
N MET A 38 0.43 11.42 -18.31
CA MET A 38 1.73 11.38 -17.64
C MET A 38 2.86 11.09 -18.63
N ALA A 39 2.70 10.08 -19.49
CA ALA A 39 3.67 9.73 -20.53
C ALA A 39 3.90 10.91 -21.49
N TRP A 40 2.85 11.64 -21.87
CA TRP A 40 2.95 12.84 -22.69
C TRP A 40 3.83 13.91 -22.05
N TYR A 41 3.72 14.09 -20.73
CA TYR A 41 4.57 15.01 -19.96
C TYR A 41 5.90 14.39 -19.51
N LYS A 42 6.29 13.23 -20.07
CA LYS A 42 7.55 12.54 -19.78
C LYS A 42 7.69 12.10 -18.33
N MET A 43 6.58 11.92 -17.63
CA MET A 43 6.56 11.15 -16.39
C MET A 43 6.68 9.67 -16.72
N ASN A 44 7.18 8.87 -15.79
CA ASN A 44 7.48 7.47 -16.07
C ASN A 44 7.13 6.50 -14.95
N ASP A 45 6.39 6.96 -13.93
CA ASP A 45 6.10 6.13 -12.77
C ASP A 45 4.74 6.56 -12.19
N LEU A 46 3.77 5.66 -12.19
CA LEU A 46 2.44 5.86 -11.61
C LEU A 46 2.25 4.86 -10.47
N GLN A 47 2.24 5.34 -9.25
CA GLN A 47 1.88 4.57 -8.08
C GLN A 47 0.36 4.58 -7.92
N VAL A 48 -0.23 3.39 -7.83
CA VAL A 48 -1.68 3.18 -7.68
C VAL A 48 -1.95 2.67 -6.27
N HIS A 49 -2.49 3.50 -5.42
CA HIS A 49 -2.84 3.18 -4.03
C HIS A 49 -4.16 2.43 -4.00
N LEU A 50 -4.08 1.09 -3.80
CA LEU A 50 -5.17 0.14 -4.05
C LEU A 50 -6.07 -0.10 -2.85
N ASN A 51 -5.58 0.11 -1.62
CA ASN A 51 -6.40 -0.05 -0.42
C ASN A 51 -6.16 1.07 0.58
N ASP A 52 -7.25 1.47 1.21
CA ASP A 52 -7.24 2.43 2.31
C ASP A 52 -8.65 2.54 2.92
N ASN A 53 -8.76 3.37 3.95
CA ASN A 53 -9.99 3.68 4.66
C ASN A 53 -10.20 5.20 4.79
N LEU A 54 -11.37 5.58 5.27
CA LEU A 54 -11.68 6.97 5.55
C LEU A 54 -10.65 7.56 6.54
N ILE A 55 -10.24 8.81 6.30
CA ILE A 55 -9.14 9.47 7.04
C ILE A 55 -9.50 9.66 8.52
N PHE A 56 -10.75 10.00 8.82
CA PHE A 56 -11.22 10.28 10.17
C PHE A 56 -12.11 9.14 10.69
N LEU A 57 -11.50 8.02 11.08
CA LEU A 57 -12.23 6.89 11.67
C LEU A 57 -12.87 7.27 13.01
N GLU A 58 -12.28 8.21 13.73
CA GLU A 58 -12.79 8.75 14.99
C GLU A 58 -14.18 9.37 14.90
N ASP A 59 -14.63 9.75 13.70
CA ASP A 59 -16.00 10.24 13.47
C ASP A 59 -17.07 9.13 13.61
N TYR A 60 -16.65 7.87 13.69
CA TYR A 60 -17.51 6.70 13.73
C TYR A 60 -17.66 6.05 15.12
N TYR A 61 -17.10 6.65 16.15
CA TYR A 61 -17.28 6.18 17.54
C TYR A 61 -17.35 7.35 18.51
N ASP A 62 -18.08 7.15 19.61
CA ASP A 62 -18.26 8.15 20.67
C ASP A 62 -17.08 8.07 21.65
N GLU A 63 -16.59 9.23 22.08
CA GLU A 63 -15.54 9.31 23.13
C GLU A 63 -16.03 8.81 24.50
N ASP A 64 -17.35 8.92 24.76
CA ASP A 64 -17.96 8.53 26.03
C ASP A 64 -18.36 7.04 26.05
N ASP A 65 -18.64 6.45 24.88
CA ASP A 65 -18.89 5.02 24.69
C ASP A 65 -18.05 4.48 23.52
N PRO A 66 -16.76 4.35 23.71
CA PRO A 66 -15.87 4.02 22.62
C PRO A 66 -15.91 2.52 22.32
N ASP A 67 -16.88 2.07 21.50
CA ASP A 67 -16.78 0.78 20.86
C ASP A 67 -15.94 0.91 19.58
N PRO A 68 -14.68 0.44 19.55
CA PRO A 68 -13.85 0.56 18.37
C PRO A 68 -14.41 -0.18 17.17
N THR A 69 -15.39 -1.08 17.37
CA THR A 69 -16.02 -1.83 16.28
C THR A 69 -16.92 -0.97 15.41
N ASP A 70 -17.41 0.17 15.91
CA ASP A 70 -18.22 1.11 15.15
C ASP A 70 -17.41 1.74 13.99
N ALA A 71 -16.11 1.87 14.14
CA ALA A 71 -15.24 2.37 13.09
C ALA A 71 -15.25 1.47 11.83
N PHE A 72 -15.57 0.18 11.94
CA PHE A 72 -15.76 -0.70 10.78
C PHE A 72 -16.96 -0.32 9.89
N ALA A 73 -17.82 0.58 10.34
CA ALA A 73 -18.87 1.15 9.51
C ALA A 73 -18.35 2.22 8.53
N ALA A 74 -17.14 2.74 8.77
CA ALA A 74 -16.52 3.69 7.87
C ALA A 74 -16.17 3.05 6.53
N TYR A 75 -16.17 3.87 5.48
CA TYR A 75 -15.81 3.39 4.16
C TYR A 75 -14.35 2.94 4.10
N SER A 76 -14.12 1.78 3.47
CA SER A 76 -12.80 1.28 3.14
C SER A 76 -12.83 0.62 1.76
N GLY A 77 -11.74 0.72 1.04
CA GLY A 77 -11.64 0.18 -0.31
C GLY A 77 -10.42 -0.71 -0.50
N TYR A 78 -10.60 -1.80 -1.25
CA TYR A 78 -9.54 -2.64 -1.80
C TYR A 78 -9.83 -2.86 -3.28
N ARG A 79 -9.06 -2.23 -4.16
CA ARG A 79 -9.42 -2.03 -5.57
C ARG A 79 -8.87 -3.07 -6.53
N LEU A 80 -8.39 -4.20 -6.05
CA LEU A 80 -7.92 -5.28 -6.89
C LEU A 80 -8.66 -6.58 -6.53
N GLU A 81 -9.10 -7.33 -7.53
CA GLU A 81 -9.68 -8.66 -7.36
C GLU A 81 -8.77 -9.52 -6.49
N SER A 82 -9.34 -10.25 -5.54
CA SER A 82 -8.61 -11.10 -4.61
C SER A 82 -9.40 -12.38 -4.28
N ASP A 83 -8.68 -13.50 -4.24
CA ASP A 83 -9.18 -14.78 -3.78
C ASP A 83 -9.20 -14.87 -2.25
N VAL A 84 -8.55 -13.91 -1.57
CA VAL A 84 -8.57 -13.82 -0.11
C VAL A 84 -9.98 -13.45 0.35
N ALA A 85 -10.63 -14.40 1.01
CA ALA A 85 -12.02 -14.28 1.42
C ALA A 85 -12.30 -15.00 2.74
N LYS A 86 -13.34 -14.54 3.44
CA LYS A 86 -13.86 -15.17 4.64
C LYS A 86 -15.38 -15.25 4.55
N ASP A 87 -15.92 -16.44 4.84
CA ASP A 87 -17.38 -16.69 4.80
C ASP A 87 -18.03 -16.25 3.48
N GLY A 88 -17.30 -16.40 2.37
CA GLY A 88 -17.76 -16.02 1.03
C GLY A 88 -17.64 -14.53 0.69
N THR A 89 -17.07 -13.74 1.57
CA THR A 89 -16.83 -12.29 1.34
C THR A 89 -15.34 -12.07 1.08
N SER A 90 -15.00 -11.58 -0.12
CA SER A 90 -13.63 -11.19 -0.49
C SER A 90 -13.22 -9.88 0.16
N ILE A 91 -11.90 -9.67 0.34
CA ILE A 91 -11.35 -8.37 0.71
C ILE A 91 -11.52 -7.33 -0.41
N ALA A 92 -11.67 -7.76 -1.66
CA ALA A 92 -11.93 -6.85 -2.77
C ALA A 92 -13.27 -6.13 -2.62
N SER A 93 -13.28 -4.83 -2.86
CA SER A 93 -14.47 -3.99 -2.68
C SER A 93 -15.61 -4.40 -3.61
N ALA A 94 -16.80 -4.60 -3.05
CA ALA A 94 -17.98 -5.01 -3.79
C ALA A 94 -18.53 -3.91 -4.72
N ASP A 95 -18.30 -2.64 -4.40
CA ASP A 95 -18.76 -1.51 -5.19
C ASP A 95 -17.99 -1.37 -6.50
N TYR A 96 -16.66 -1.50 -6.45
CA TYR A 96 -15.77 -1.49 -7.61
C TYR A 96 -14.39 -2.03 -7.25
N HIS A 97 -13.86 -2.87 -8.13
CA HIS A 97 -12.45 -3.29 -8.14
C HIS A 97 -12.03 -3.63 -9.57
N TYR A 98 -10.73 -3.58 -9.84
CA TYR A 98 -10.16 -4.06 -11.08
C TYR A 98 -10.02 -5.57 -11.03
N THR A 99 -10.25 -6.26 -12.15
CA THR A 99 -9.87 -7.69 -12.24
C THR A 99 -8.35 -7.82 -12.30
N LYS A 100 -7.83 -8.97 -11.90
CA LYS A 100 -6.39 -9.28 -12.01
C LYS A 100 -5.92 -9.21 -13.47
N GLU A 101 -6.72 -9.72 -14.41
CA GLU A 101 -6.45 -9.67 -15.86
C GLU A 101 -6.38 -8.21 -16.36
N GLU A 102 -7.36 -7.39 -15.99
CA GLU A 102 -7.44 -5.99 -16.39
C GLU A 102 -6.25 -5.19 -15.86
N PHE A 103 -5.89 -5.36 -14.60
CA PHE A 103 -4.79 -4.65 -13.96
C PHE A 103 -3.43 -5.12 -14.47
N GLY A 104 -3.22 -6.42 -14.64
CA GLY A 104 -2.02 -6.97 -15.24
C GLY A 104 -1.81 -6.50 -16.67
N SER A 105 -2.88 -6.47 -17.48
CA SER A 105 -2.86 -5.89 -18.83
C SER A 105 -2.50 -4.42 -18.83
N PHE A 106 -3.04 -3.64 -17.89
CA PHE A 106 -2.72 -2.21 -17.71
C PHE A 106 -1.23 -2.00 -17.41
N ILE A 107 -0.63 -2.81 -16.53
CA ILE A 107 0.82 -2.77 -16.25
C ILE A 107 1.60 -2.97 -17.55
N GLN A 108 1.25 -3.99 -18.34
CA GLN A 108 1.96 -4.32 -19.58
C GLN A 108 1.79 -3.25 -20.67
N GLU A 109 0.59 -2.68 -20.81
CA GLU A 109 0.32 -1.60 -21.77
C GLU A 109 1.12 -0.34 -21.40
N CYS A 110 1.14 0.05 -20.13
CA CYS A 110 1.89 1.21 -19.65
C CYS A 110 3.40 1.04 -19.82
N ARG A 111 3.92 -0.16 -19.58
CA ARG A 111 5.35 -0.47 -19.77
C ARG A 111 5.79 -0.26 -21.22
N LYS A 112 4.94 -0.57 -22.21
CA LYS A 112 5.22 -0.29 -23.64
C LYS A 112 5.33 1.21 -23.94
N MET A 113 4.73 2.05 -23.12
CA MET A 113 4.85 3.52 -23.23
C MET A 113 6.02 4.10 -22.40
N GLY A 114 6.80 3.25 -21.75
CA GLY A 114 7.88 3.67 -20.84
C GLY A 114 7.40 4.14 -19.46
N MET A 115 6.19 3.72 -19.07
CA MET A 115 5.59 3.99 -17.77
C MET A 115 5.65 2.75 -16.88
N ASN A 116 6.15 2.90 -15.67
CA ASN A 116 6.03 1.89 -14.62
C ASN A 116 4.72 2.12 -13.87
N ILE A 117 3.95 1.05 -13.66
CA ILE A 117 2.84 1.03 -12.73
C ILE A 117 3.34 0.37 -11.45
N VAL A 118 3.15 1.04 -10.33
CA VAL A 118 3.58 0.59 -9.02
C VAL A 118 2.30 0.34 -8.20
N PRO A 119 1.81 -0.91 -8.15
CA PRO A 119 0.69 -1.25 -7.28
C PRO A 119 1.11 -1.10 -5.82
N GLU A 120 0.28 -0.42 -5.05
CA GLU A 120 0.46 -0.26 -3.62
C GLU A 120 -0.65 -1.01 -2.88
N ILE A 121 -0.23 -1.96 -2.04
CA ILE A 121 -1.07 -2.59 -1.03
C ILE A 121 -0.53 -2.14 0.32
N ASP A 122 -1.26 -1.24 0.96
CA ASP A 122 -0.82 -0.59 2.18
C ASP A 122 -1.11 -1.46 3.39
N VAL A 123 -0.04 -1.84 4.06
CA VAL A 123 -0.03 -2.65 5.28
C VAL A 123 1.18 -2.26 6.15
N PRO A 124 1.11 -2.41 7.48
CA PRO A 124 0.05 -3.05 8.27
C PRO A 124 -1.03 -2.08 8.76
N ALA A 125 -0.87 -0.76 8.59
CA ALA A 125 -1.92 0.24 8.79
C ALA A 125 -2.74 0.43 7.50
N HIS A 126 -3.73 1.32 7.51
CA HIS A 126 -4.60 1.60 6.35
C HIS A 126 -5.30 0.36 5.77
N ALA A 127 -5.41 -0.69 6.58
CA ALA A 127 -5.81 -2.03 6.15
C ALA A 127 -7.27 -2.38 6.50
N MET A 128 -8.15 -1.38 6.73
CA MET A 128 -9.51 -1.65 7.20
C MET A 128 -10.34 -2.45 6.18
N ALA A 129 -10.06 -2.35 4.89
CA ALA A 129 -10.69 -3.22 3.89
C ALA A 129 -10.40 -4.71 4.15
N ILE A 130 -9.25 -5.01 4.75
CA ILE A 130 -8.83 -6.36 5.16
C ILE A 130 -9.37 -6.69 6.54
N THR A 131 -9.11 -5.83 7.53
CA THR A 131 -9.54 -6.06 8.91
C THR A 131 -11.06 -6.03 9.09
N GLY A 132 -11.79 -5.35 8.23
CA GLY A 132 -13.25 -5.39 8.22
C GLY A 132 -13.82 -6.78 7.94
N ILE A 133 -13.11 -7.60 7.15
CA ILE A 133 -13.43 -8.99 6.84
C ILE A 133 -12.80 -9.95 7.87
N PHE A 134 -11.55 -9.73 8.22
CA PHE A 134 -10.75 -10.52 9.18
C PHE A 134 -10.57 -9.73 10.48
N ARG A 135 -11.68 -9.44 11.17
CA ARG A 135 -11.67 -8.60 12.38
C ARG A 135 -10.77 -9.11 13.47
N GLU A 136 -10.59 -10.44 13.55
CA GLU A 136 -9.69 -11.10 14.50
C GLU A 136 -8.22 -10.79 14.23
N TYR A 137 -7.87 -10.22 13.07
CA TYR A 137 -6.50 -9.82 12.71
C TYR A 137 -6.22 -8.34 12.98
N ALA A 138 -7.24 -7.58 13.36
CA ALA A 138 -7.07 -6.19 13.74
C ALA A 138 -6.38 -6.05 15.11
N VAL A 139 -5.62 -4.97 15.28
CA VAL A 139 -5.09 -4.60 16.60
C VAL A 139 -6.27 -4.26 17.52
N ASN A 140 -6.29 -4.88 18.69
CA ASN A 140 -7.28 -4.60 19.71
C ASN A 140 -6.78 -3.53 20.66
N GLY A 141 -7.58 -2.49 20.89
CA GLY A 141 -7.32 -1.44 21.86
C GLY A 141 -6.92 -0.10 21.27
N TRP A 142 -6.43 0.76 22.14
CA TRP A 142 -6.10 2.16 21.86
C TRP A 142 -4.59 2.36 21.78
N THR A 143 -4.15 3.39 21.04
CA THR A 143 -2.73 3.73 21.00
C THR A 143 -2.23 4.19 22.37
N PRO A 144 -0.97 3.89 22.74
CA PRO A 144 -0.38 4.38 24.01
C PRO A 144 -0.37 5.90 24.14
N ASN A 145 -0.26 6.61 23.01
CA ASN A 145 -0.15 8.08 22.98
C ASN A 145 -1.48 8.79 22.73
N ASN A 146 -2.50 8.06 22.30
CA ASN A 146 -3.85 8.57 22.10
C ASN A 146 -4.86 7.49 22.48
N SER A 147 -5.23 7.45 23.75
CA SER A 147 -6.12 6.43 24.32
C SER A 147 -7.54 6.41 23.70
N ARG A 148 -7.85 7.38 22.84
CA ARG A 148 -9.15 7.52 22.18
C ARG A 148 -9.11 7.12 20.70
N ARG A 149 -7.93 6.83 20.13
CA ARG A 149 -7.80 6.41 18.75
C ARG A 149 -7.90 4.89 18.62
N SER A 150 -8.91 4.44 17.91
CA SER A 150 -9.02 3.04 17.51
C SER A 150 -7.95 2.67 16.49
N LEU A 151 -7.51 1.40 16.52
CA LEU A 151 -6.56 0.82 15.59
C LEU A 151 -7.19 -0.30 14.75
N VAL A 152 -8.49 -0.22 14.51
CA VAL A 152 -9.22 -1.25 13.73
C VAL A 152 -8.70 -1.39 12.30
N ASP A 153 -8.06 -0.35 11.78
CA ASP A 153 -7.41 -0.32 10.46
C ASP A 153 -5.96 -0.85 10.47
N HIS A 154 -5.49 -1.35 11.62
CA HIS A 154 -4.13 -1.88 11.78
C HIS A 154 -4.19 -3.41 11.92
N LEU A 155 -3.41 -4.11 11.11
CA LEU A 155 -3.17 -5.55 11.26
C LEU A 155 -2.22 -5.82 12.42
N ASP A 156 -2.57 -6.76 13.29
CA ASP A 156 -1.80 -7.09 14.49
C ASP A 156 -0.56 -7.93 14.13
N VAL A 157 0.49 -7.28 13.71
CA VAL A 157 1.76 -7.90 13.32
C VAL A 157 2.58 -8.45 14.49
N THR A 158 2.10 -8.35 15.74
CA THR A 158 2.67 -9.10 16.86
C THR A 158 2.39 -10.60 16.75
N ARG A 159 1.47 -10.98 15.87
CA ARG A 159 0.98 -12.34 15.67
C ARG A 159 1.57 -12.95 14.40
N PRO A 160 2.39 -14.01 14.49
CA PRO A 160 3.03 -14.62 13.32
C PRO A 160 2.04 -15.09 12.24
N GLU A 161 0.84 -15.54 12.64
CA GLU A 161 -0.20 -15.94 11.68
C GLU A 161 -0.75 -14.77 10.87
N VAL A 162 -0.78 -13.54 11.42
CA VAL A 162 -1.19 -12.35 10.71
C VAL A 162 -0.09 -11.94 9.71
N VAL A 163 1.17 -12.01 10.10
CA VAL A 163 2.30 -11.77 9.19
C VAL A 163 2.29 -12.77 8.04
N ALA A 164 2.05 -14.05 8.33
CA ALA A 164 1.93 -15.08 7.29
C ALA A 164 0.75 -14.80 6.36
N PHE A 165 -0.39 -14.38 6.90
CA PHE A 165 -1.57 -14.00 6.12
C PHE A 165 -1.28 -12.82 5.18
N ILE A 166 -0.60 -11.77 5.66
CA ILE A 166 -0.22 -10.63 4.81
C ILE A 166 0.65 -11.09 3.62
N LYS A 167 1.59 -12.02 3.87
CA LYS A 167 2.41 -12.59 2.79
C LYS A 167 1.54 -13.26 1.72
N THR A 168 0.50 -13.99 2.09
CA THR A 168 -0.39 -14.65 1.13
C THR A 168 -1.13 -13.65 0.23
N ILE A 169 -1.41 -12.43 0.70
CA ILE A 169 -2.02 -11.39 -0.13
C ILE A 169 -1.07 -10.95 -1.26
N PHE A 170 0.22 -10.78 -0.96
CA PHE A 170 1.21 -10.44 -2.00
C PHE A 170 1.50 -11.64 -2.92
N ASP A 171 1.63 -12.83 -2.35
CA ASP A 171 1.90 -14.07 -3.09
C ASP A 171 0.84 -14.34 -4.15
N GLU A 172 -0.44 -14.06 -3.84
CA GLU A 172 -1.54 -14.19 -4.78
C GLU A 172 -1.26 -13.49 -6.12
N TYR A 173 -0.81 -12.23 -6.07
CA TYR A 173 -0.55 -11.44 -7.28
C TYR A 173 0.80 -11.70 -7.92
N ILE A 174 1.75 -12.20 -7.16
CA ILE A 174 3.09 -12.58 -7.64
C ILE A 174 3.01 -13.93 -8.36
N GLU A 175 2.33 -14.92 -7.76
CA GLU A 175 2.25 -16.28 -8.29
C GLU A 175 1.41 -16.35 -9.57
N ASP A 176 0.29 -15.64 -9.65
CA ASP A 176 -0.54 -15.56 -10.85
C ASP A 176 0.00 -14.57 -11.90
N ARG A 177 1.11 -13.87 -11.57
CA ARG A 177 1.81 -12.91 -12.44
C ARG A 177 1.02 -11.65 -12.78
N THR A 178 0.00 -11.31 -12.02
CA THR A 178 -0.61 -9.98 -12.07
C THR A 178 0.48 -8.91 -11.83
N PHE A 179 1.38 -9.18 -10.86
CA PHE A 179 2.62 -8.43 -10.65
C PHE A 179 3.80 -9.29 -11.10
N ASP A 180 4.22 -9.13 -12.36
CA ASP A 180 5.39 -9.85 -12.86
C ASP A 180 6.71 -9.41 -12.19
N GLU A 181 7.78 -10.14 -12.41
CA GLU A 181 9.10 -9.92 -11.79
C GLU A 181 9.73 -8.53 -12.03
N ASN A 182 9.20 -7.76 -12.97
CA ASN A 182 9.63 -6.39 -13.26
C ASN A 182 8.74 -5.33 -12.60
N THR A 183 7.65 -5.74 -11.98
CA THR A 183 6.71 -4.84 -11.30
C THR A 183 7.27 -4.46 -9.94
N VAL A 184 7.46 -3.16 -9.69
CA VAL A 184 7.79 -2.65 -8.35
C VAL A 184 6.53 -2.71 -7.50
N ILE A 185 6.59 -3.43 -6.38
CA ILE A 185 5.46 -3.53 -5.45
C ILE A 185 5.67 -2.55 -4.31
N HIS A 186 4.68 -1.72 -4.02
CA HIS A 186 4.69 -0.82 -2.89
C HIS A 186 3.91 -1.43 -1.73
N VAL A 187 4.54 -1.50 -0.56
CA VAL A 187 3.96 -2.15 0.63
C VAL A 187 3.29 -1.18 1.60
N GLY A 188 3.22 0.12 1.26
CA GLY A 188 2.75 1.16 2.17
C GLY A 188 3.74 1.37 3.30
N ALA A 189 3.43 0.85 4.48
CA ALA A 189 4.26 0.85 5.67
C ALA A 189 4.34 2.17 6.44
N ASP A 190 3.42 3.09 6.18
CA ASP A 190 3.30 4.33 6.93
C ASP A 190 2.29 4.23 8.08
N GLU A 191 2.34 5.22 8.93
CA GLU A 191 1.39 5.52 10.02
C GLU A 191 1.02 4.35 10.97
N PHE A 192 1.82 3.28 11.03
CA PHE A 192 1.57 2.22 12.00
C PHE A 192 1.85 2.70 13.43
N MET A 193 0.82 2.68 14.27
CA MET A 193 0.82 3.31 15.59
C MET A 193 0.80 2.31 16.76
N ALA A 194 0.87 1.01 16.46
CA ALA A 194 0.86 -0.06 17.49
C ALA A 194 2.29 -0.39 17.96
N ASP A 195 2.63 -1.68 18.08
CA ASP A 195 3.93 -2.12 18.59
C ASP A 195 5.07 -1.87 17.60
N ALA A 196 6.01 -1.00 17.99
CA ALA A 196 7.13 -0.60 17.16
C ALA A 196 8.14 -1.74 16.91
N THR A 197 8.32 -2.64 17.88
CA THR A 197 9.24 -3.78 17.73
C THR A 197 8.68 -4.78 16.73
N ALA A 198 7.41 -5.16 16.90
CA ALA A 198 6.72 -6.05 15.98
C ALA A 198 6.64 -5.47 14.56
N TYR A 199 6.43 -4.14 14.42
CA TYR A 199 6.47 -3.49 13.12
C TYR A 199 7.82 -3.66 12.42
N ARG A 200 8.95 -3.49 13.14
CA ARG A 200 10.28 -3.65 12.53
C ARG A 200 10.57 -5.11 12.16
N GLU A 201 10.13 -6.04 12.97
CA GLU A 201 10.21 -7.48 12.66
C GLU A 201 9.38 -7.80 11.41
N PHE A 202 8.14 -7.31 11.36
CA PHE A 202 7.28 -7.41 10.18
C PHE A 202 7.95 -6.83 8.93
N MET A 203 8.52 -5.62 9.02
CA MET A 203 9.19 -4.99 7.87
C MET A 203 10.39 -5.81 7.37
N ASN A 204 11.17 -6.38 8.29
CA ASN A 204 12.25 -7.30 7.90
C ASN A 204 11.72 -8.51 7.14
N GLU A 205 10.62 -9.10 7.61
CA GLU A 205 10.03 -10.27 6.99
C GLU A 205 9.39 -9.97 5.64
N ILE A 206 8.54 -8.96 5.55
CA ILE A 206 7.78 -8.68 4.34
C ILE A 206 8.67 -8.17 3.20
N LEU A 207 9.63 -7.27 3.50
CA LEU A 207 10.54 -6.77 2.49
C LEU A 207 11.45 -7.89 1.95
N CYS A 208 12.01 -8.74 2.83
CA CYS A 208 12.81 -9.86 2.39
C CYS A 208 11.99 -10.89 1.61
N HIS A 209 10.71 -11.10 1.98
CA HIS A 209 9.82 -12.01 1.28
C HIS A 209 9.55 -11.56 -0.16
N ILE A 210 9.04 -10.35 -0.35
CA ILE A 210 8.70 -9.83 -1.69
C ILE A 210 9.95 -9.69 -2.56
N LYS A 211 11.08 -9.30 -1.98
CA LYS A 211 12.35 -9.11 -2.72
C LYS A 211 12.95 -10.40 -3.29
N GLN A 212 12.41 -11.57 -2.95
CA GLN A 212 12.81 -12.82 -3.62
C GLN A 212 12.41 -12.83 -5.10
N THR A 213 11.38 -12.07 -5.45
CA THR A 213 10.78 -12.06 -6.79
C THR A 213 10.69 -10.66 -7.40
N ASN A 214 10.33 -9.63 -6.62
CA ASN A 214 9.97 -8.31 -7.10
C ASN A 214 10.79 -7.20 -6.43
N PRO A 215 11.08 -6.10 -7.15
CA PRO A 215 11.54 -4.88 -6.51
C PRO A 215 10.48 -4.30 -5.58
N VAL A 216 10.92 -3.71 -4.45
CA VAL A 216 10.02 -3.20 -3.40
C VAL A 216 10.17 -1.69 -3.24
N ARG A 217 9.04 -1.05 -2.98
CA ARG A 217 8.95 0.36 -2.58
C ARG A 217 8.09 0.48 -1.31
N LEU A 218 8.34 1.51 -0.51
CA LEU A 218 7.58 1.81 0.71
C LEU A 218 7.59 3.31 1.00
N TRP A 219 6.66 3.76 1.85
CA TRP A 219 6.71 5.10 2.40
C TRP A 219 7.87 5.23 3.40
N GLY A 220 8.51 6.39 3.43
CA GLY A 220 9.47 6.72 4.48
C GLY A 220 8.80 6.74 5.85
N GLY A 221 9.57 6.49 6.90
CA GLY A 221 9.05 6.49 8.26
C GLY A 221 9.46 5.27 9.10
N LEU A 222 10.26 4.37 8.56
CA LEU A 222 10.85 3.26 9.35
C LEU A 222 11.64 3.77 10.55
N THR A 223 12.23 4.96 10.44
CA THR A 223 13.01 5.60 11.51
C THR A 223 12.16 6.40 12.49
N ARG A 224 10.93 6.75 12.14
CA ARG A 224 9.99 7.46 13.01
C ARG A 224 9.60 6.65 14.25
N ILE A 225 9.77 5.35 14.22
CA ILE A 225 9.50 4.47 15.35
C ILE A 225 10.64 4.57 16.33
N VAL A 226 10.40 5.22 17.47
CA VAL A 226 11.42 5.57 18.47
C VAL A 226 11.95 4.37 19.26
N ASP A 227 11.20 3.26 19.33
CA ASP A 227 11.69 2.04 19.97
C ASP A 227 12.59 1.24 19.02
N ASN A 228 13.88 1.35 19.25
CA ASN A 228 14.93 0.76 18.40
C ASN A 228 15.45 -0.59 18.91
N LYS A 229 14.66 -1.37 19.62
CA LYS A 229 15.10 -2.68 20.12
C LYS A 229 15.36 -3.68 18.98
N THR A 230 14.60 -3.56 17.91
CA THR A 230 14.78 -4.39 16.70
C THR A 230 15.33 -3.54 15.58
N GLU A 231 16.46 -3.93 15.01
CA GLU A 231 17.06 -3.27 13.86
C GLU A 231 16.35 -3.68 12.56
N ILE A 232 16.28 -2.74 11.61
CA ILE A 232 15.93 -3.10 10.23
C ILE A 232 17.16 -3.72 9.58
N LEU A 233 17.01 -4.95 9.08
CA LEU A 233 18.10 -5.72 8.52
C LEU A 233 18.64 -5.10 7.22
N PRO A 234 19.95 -5.08 6.99
CA PRO A 234 20.54 -4.55 5.75
C PRO A 234 19.96 -5.21 4.48
N GLU A 235 19.68 -6.49 4.51
CA GLU A 235 19.06 -7.22 3.40
C GLU A 235 17.61 -6.78 3.14
N ALA A 236 16.87 -6.37 4.16
CA ALA A 236 15.53 -5.82 3.99
C ALA A 236 15.57 -4.44 3.31
N VAL A 237 16.51 -3.59 3.70
CA VAL A 237 16.62 -2.20 3.20
C VAL A 237 17.32 -2.13 1.86
N LYS A 238 18.38 -2.92 1.64
CA LYS A 238 19.23 -2.84 0.45
C LYS A 238 18.43 -3.04 -0.83
N GLY A 239 18.43 -2.01 -1.68
CA GLY A 239 17.72 -2.02 -2.97
C GLY A 239 16.23 -1.72 -2.86
N SER A 240 15.69 -1.50 -1.68
CA SER A 240 14.33 -0.98 -1.51
C SER A 240 14.28 0.50 -1.89
N GLN A 241 13.18 0.91 -2.53
CA GLN A 241 12.92 2.31 -2.87
C GLN A 241 12.08 2.93 -1.76
N ILE A 242 12.38 4.19 -1.40
CA ILE A 242 11.66 4.89 -0.33
C ILE A 242 11.04 6.16 -0.90
N ASN A 243 9.74 6.33 -0.72
CA ASN A 243 9.02 7.56 -0.98
C ASN A 243 9.04 8.45 0.26
N LEU A 244 9.54 9.68 0.13
CA LEU A 244 9.46 10.68 1.18
C LEU A 244 8.25 11.57 0.90
N TRP A 245 7.20 11.45 1.71
CA TRP A 245 5.92 12.13 1.50
C TRP A 245 5.75 13.39 2.36
N SER A 246 6.53 13.51 3.43
CA SER A 246 6.52 14.68 4.31
C SER A 246 7.93 14.99 4.79
N LYS A 247 8.29 16.28 4.79
CA LYS A 247 9.59 16.73 5.28
C LYS A 247 9.77 16.45 6.77
N ASP A 248 8.70 16.59 7.56
CA ASP A 248 8.76 16.50 9.01
C ASP A 248 8.39 15.10 9.54
N TRP A 249 7.76 14.28 8.72
CA TRP A 249 7.28 12.94 9.09
C TRP A 249 8.14 11.82 8.51
N ALA A 250 8.84 12.10 7.45
CA ALA A 250 9.67 11.13 6.72
C ALA A 250 11.18 11.38 6.94
N ASP A 251 11.53 12.07 8.00
CA ASP A 251 12.93 12.22 8.40
C ASP A 251 13.49 10.85 8.79
N GLY A 252 14.22 10.27 7.87
CA GLY A 252 14.96 9.03 8.04
C GLY A 252 16.35 9.29 8.58
#